data_37f7be7b619c0f6cb2e87cd0e96e24be
#
_entry.id   37f7be7b619c0f6cb2e87cd0e96e24be
#
_cell.length_a   1.000
_cell.length_b   1.000
_cell.length_c   1.000
_cell.angle_alpha   90.00
_cell.angle_beta   90.00
_cell.angle_gamma   90.00
#
_symmetry.space_group_name_H-M   'P 1'
#
loop_
_entity.id
_entity.type
_entity.pdbx_description
1 polymer ?
#
loop_
_entity_poly.entity_id
_entity_poly.type
_entity_poly.pdbx_seq_one_letter_code
_entity_poly.pdbx_strand_id
1 'polypeptide(L)'
;MALHSVLSGHSQICIVGEAADGESGISMYREHKPDVVVLDLRLPRLSGFEVIVQLRKESPPARIVILSNYQGSEDIYRAVRGGAMGYLTKDASGEDLLNAIESVDRGLRYLPHVALDRLAERMPSVELTPRESEVLACITQGRSNREIAVQLCIAEKTVRIHVSSVLEKMGARDRTQATIYALQRGLVHLD
;
A
#
# COMPACT_ATOMS: atom_id res chain seq x y z
N MET A 1 -2.89 3.89 17.84
CA MET A 1 -3.66 2.85 18.56
C MET A 1 -2.68 1.80 19.03
N ALA A 2 -2.66 1.46 20.32
CA ALA A 2 -1.85 0.34 20.77
C ALA A 2 -2.59 -0.96 20.41
N LEU A 3 -2.24 -1.55 19.25
CA LEU A 3 -2.80 -2.81 18.75
C LEU A 3 -2.88 -3.89 19.82
N HIS A 4 -1.82 -4.01 20.59
CA HIS A 4 -1.72 -4.97 21.68
C HIS A 4 -2.84 -4.83 22.71
N SER A 5 -3.18 -3.61 23.14
CA SER A 5 -4.22 -3.40 24.16
C SER A 5 -5.63 -3.71 23.64
N VAL A 6 -5.88 -3.57 22.35
CA VAL A 6 -7.17 -3.92 21.73
C VAL A 6 -7.30 -5.43 21.60
N LEU A 7 -6.26 -6.11 21.16
CA LEU A 7 -6.30 -7.55 20.86
C LEU A 7 -6.19 -8.42 22.12
N SER A 8 -5.38 -8.03 23.11
CA SER A 8 -5.19 -8.81 24.34
C SER A 8 -6.42 -8.90 25.26
N GLY A 9 -7.44 -8.06 25.01
CA GLY A 9 -8.72 -8.14 25.75
C GLY A 9 -9.68 -9.23 25.23
N HIS A 10 -9.37 -9.88 24.10
CA HIS A 10 -10.25 -10.85 23.46
C HIS A 10 -9.77 -12.29 23.66
N SER A 11 -10.58 -13.10 24.33
CA SER A 11 -10.24 -14.49 24.68
C SER A 11 -10.06 -15.43 23.47
N GLN A 12 -10.53 -15.03 22.28
CA GLN A 12 -10.42 -15.81 21.04
C GLN A 12 -9.21 -15.42 20.19
N ILE A 13 -8.44 -14.39 20.57
CA ILE A 13 -7.28 -13.92 19.84
C ILE A 13 -6.02 -14.12 20.67
N CYS A 14 -5.04 -14.79 20.07
CA CYS A 14 -3.70 -14.96 20.65
C CYS A 14 -2.68 -14.25 19.77
N ILE A 15 -1.96 -13.28 20.33
CA ILE A 15 -0.84 -12.64 19.64
C ILE A 15 0.36 -13.56 19.75
N VAL A 16 0.78 -14.16 18.64
CA VAL A 16 1.90 -15.11 18.57
C VAL A 16 3.23 -14.44 18.25
N GLY A 17 3.22 -13.18 17.84
CA GLY A 17 4.43 -12.41 17.59
C GLY A 17 4.18 -10.99 17.09
N GLU A 18 5.19 -10.13 17.27
CA GLU A 18 5.22 -8.75 16.78
C GLU A 18 6.57 -8.47 16.13
N ALA A 19 6.57 -7.83 14.96
CA ALA A 19 7.76 -7.49 14.21
C ALA A 19 7.82 -5.98 13.92
N ALA A 20 9.00 -5.40 14.02
CA ALA A 20 9.21 -3.97 13.78
C ALA A 20 9.49 -3.63 12.30
N ASP A 21 9.78 -4.62 11.46
CA ASP A 21 10.08 -4.46 10.03
C ASP A 21 9.64 -5.68 9.22
N GLY A 22 9.65 -5.53 7.89
CA GLY A 22 9.14 -6.57 6.99
C GLY A 22 9.93 -7.86 7.00
N GLU A 23 11.27 -7.81 7.14
CA GLU A 23 12.12 -9.00 7.13
C GLU A 23 11.90 -9.86 8.40
N SER A 24 11.89 -9.21 9.56
CA SER A 24 11.56 -9.89 10.83
C SER A 24 10.13 -10.42 10.82
N GLY A 25 9.18 -9.69 10.24
CA GLY A 25 7.79 -10.14 10.09
C GLY A 25 7.67 -11.44 9.27
N ILE A 26 8.38 -11.54 8.16
CA ILE A 26 8.41 -12.75 7.33
C ILE A 26 9.05 -13.92 8.10
N SER A 27 10.14 -13.67 8.83
CA SER A 27 10.80 -14.70 9.63
C SER A 27 9.88 -15.25 10.72
N MET A 28 9.16 -14.37 11.42
CA MET A 28 8.19 -14.75 12.45
C MET A 28 6.98 -15.49 11.87
N TYR A 29 6.52 -15.08 10.66
CA TYR A 29 5.46 -15.80 9.97
C TYR A 29 5.82 -17.26 9.70
N ARG A 30 7.07 -17.51 9.27
CA ARG A 30 7.56 -18.88 9.00
C ARG A 30 7.62 -19.72 10.27
N GLU A 31 8.03 -19.11 11.37
CA GLU A 31 8.19 -19.78 12.68
C GLU A 31 6.83 -20.09 13.31
N HIS A 32 5.95 -19.10 13.40
CA HIS A 32 4.70 -19.20 14.15
C HIS A 32 3.49 -19.59 13.33
N LYS A 33 3.54 -19.41 12.00
CA LYS A 33 2.44 -19.71 11.05
C LYS A 33 1.08 -19.21 11.56
N PRO A 34 0.93 -17.91 11.83
CA PRO A 34 -0.30 -17.35 12.35
C PRO A 34 -1.47 -17.54 11.38
N ASP A 35 -2.68 -17.63 11.91
CA ASP A 35 -3.90 -17.71 11.11
C ASP A 35 -4.14 -16.40 10.33
N VAL A 36 -3.86 -15.26 10.97
CA VAL A 36 -4.02 -13.91 10.39
C VAL A 36 -2.78 -13.06 10.66
N VAL A 37 -2.34 -12.31 9.66
CA VAL A 37 -1.28 -11.30 9.78
C VAL A 37 -1.91 -9.91 9.70
N VAL A 38 -1.67 -9.07 10.69
CA VAL A 38 -1.97 -7.63 10.63
C VAL A 38 -0.71 -6.90 10.20
N LEU A 39 -0.74 -6.20 9.06
CA LEU A 39 0.43 -5.69 8.38
C LEU A 39 0.29 -4.20 8.10
N ASP A 40 1.28 -3.40 8.50
CA ASP A 40 1.44 -2.02 8.03
C ASP A 40 2.04 -2.00 6.62
N LEU A 41 1.58 -1.10 5.77
CA LEU A 41 2.20 -0.87 4.46
C LEU A 41 3.54 -0.14 4.57
N ARG A 42 3.72 0.70 5.61
CA ARG A 42 4.94 1.45 5.87
C ARG A 42 5.79 0.74 6.91
N LEU A 43 6.69 -0.08 6.43
CA LEU A 43 7.68 -0.76 7.25
C LEU A 43 9.09 -0.34 6.81
N PRO A 44 10.05 -0.26 7.76
CA PRO A 44 11.46 -0.12 7.42
C PRO A 44 11.98 -1.30 6.60
N ARG A 45 12.99 -1.06 5.79
CA ARG A 45 13.75 -2.05 5.01
C ARG A 45 12.93 -2.71 3.90
N LEU A 46 11.84 -3.39 4.22
CA LEU A 46 10.97 -4.07 3.28
C LEU A 46 9.54 -3.54 3.42
N SER A 47 8.98 -2.97 2.37
CA SER A 47 7.61 -2.42 2.39
C SER A 47 6.56 -3.50 2.63
N GLY A 48 5.41 -3.12 3.20
CA GLY A 48 4.30 -4.06 3.38
C GLY A 48 3.80 -4.69 2.09
N PHE A 49 3.92 -4.01 0.94
CA PHE A 49 3.58 -4.60 -0.37
C PHE A 49 4.51 -5.75 -0.74
N GLU A 50 5.82 -5.61 -0.47
CA GLU A 50 6.79 -6.67 -0.72
C GLU A 50 6.58 -7.84 0.23
N VAL A 51 6.24 -7.56 1.49
CA VAL A 51 5.85 -8.59 2.48
C VAL A 51 4.63 -9.38 1.99
N ILE A 52 3.55 -8.71 1.51
CA ILE A 52 2.38 -9.39 0.95
C ILE A 52 2.79 -10.34 -0.17
N VAL A 53 3.58 -9.86 -1.13
CA VAL A 53 4.02 -10.65 -2.30
C VAL A 53 4.84 -11.86 -1.84
N GLN A 54 5.75 -11.67 -0.87
CA GLN A 54 6.60 -12.75 -0.40
C GLN A 54 5.80 -13.80 0.40
N LEU A 55 4.95 -13.38 1.32
CA LEU A 55 4.09 -14.29 2.08
C LEU A 55 3.16 -15.09 1.16
N ARG A 56 2.59 -14.45 0.14
CA ARG A 56 1.70 -15.14 -0.83
C ARG A 56 2.43 -16.13 -1.73
N LYS A 57 3.70 -15.90 -2.02
CA LYS A 57 4.54 -16.89 -2.75
C LYS A 57 4.85 -18.11 -1.90
N GLU A 58 5.15 -17.90 -0.62
CA GLU A 58 5.55 -18.97 0.30
C GLU A 58 4.33 -19.72 0.85
N SER A 59 3.25 -19.03 1.11
CA SER A 59 2.01 -19.55 1.66
C SER A 59 0.80 -18.93 0.94
N PRO A 60 0.32 -19.53 -0.16
CA PRO A 60 -0.84 -19.02 -0.90
C PRO A 60 -2.09 -18.76 -0.05
N PRO A 61 -2.38 -19.52 1.03
CA PRO A 61 -3.51 -19.25 1.92
C PRO A 61 -3.25 -18.16 2.97
N ALA A 62 -2.07 -17.49 2.97
CA ALA A 62 -1.79 -16.44 3.95
C ALA A 62 -2.91 -15.40 4.01
N ARG A 63 -3.49 -15.21 5.19
CA ARG A 63 -4.60 -14.28 5.46
C ARG A 63 -4.02 -12.99 6.00
N ILE A 64 -4.15 -11.91 5.25
CA ILE A 64 -3.47 -10.64 5.54
C ILE A 64 -4.51 -9.53 5.65
N VAL A 65 -4.51 -8.83 6.79
CA VAL A 65 -5.25 -7.58 7.05
C VAL A 65 -4.25 -6.43 7.03
N ILE A 66 -4.48 -5.46 6.16
CA ILE A 66 -3.67 -4.24 6.11
C ILE A 66 -4.20 -3.22 7.11
N LEU A 67 -3.28 -2.60 7.85
CA LEU A 67 -3.55 -1.47 8.72
C LEU A 67 -2.64 -0.31 8.33
N SER A 68 -3.18 0.72 7.67
CA SER A 68 -2.40 1.79 7.06
C SER A 68 -2.91 3.19 7.42
N ASN A 69 -2.04 4.19 7.42
CA ASN A 69 -2.46 5.60 7.50
C ASN A 69 -3.03 6.13 6.17
N TYR A 70 -2.94 5.36 5.08
CA TYR A 70 -3.27 5.80 3.74
C TYR A 70 -4.60 5.22 3.27
N GLN A 71 -5.40 6.10 2.63
CA GLN A 71 -6.70 5.77 2.05
C GLN A 71 -6.70 5.97 0.53
N GLY A 72 -5.52 6.07 -0.09
CA GLY A 72 -5.39 6.23 -1.53
C GLY A 72 -5.89 5.00 -2.28
N SER A 73 -6.67 5.22 -3.35
CA SER A 73 -7.23 4.14 -4.18
C SER A 73 -6.17 3.19 -4.72
N GLU A 74 -4.96 3.69 -5.00
CA GLU A 74 -3.85 2.89 -5.49
C GLU A 74 -3.28 1.95 -4.44
N ASP A 75 -3.11 2.42 -3.20
CA ASP A 75 -2.60 1.58 -2.11
C ASP A 75 -3.56 0.45 -1.79
N ILE A 76 -4.86 0.77 -1.70
CA ILE A 76 -5.92 -0.23 -1.47
C ILE A 76 -5.92 -1.26 -2.61
N TYR A 77 -5.86 -0.80 -3.86
CA TYR A 77 -5.86 -1.68 -5.02
C TYR A 77 -4.62 -2.59 -5.04
N ARG A 78 -3.44 -2.04 -4.85
CA ARG A 78 -2.19 -2.82 -4.83
C ARG A 78 -2.19 -3.86 -3.71
N ALA A 79 -2.66 -3.50 -2.53
CA ALA A 79 -2.77 -4.42 -1.40
C ALA A 79 -3.74 -5.57 -1.71
N VAL A 80 -4.95 -5.25 -2.19
CA VAL A 80 -5.99 -6.24 -2.53
C VAL A 80 -5.54 -7.14 -3.69
N ARG A 81 -4.93 -6.55 -4.74
CA ARG A 81 -4.38 -7.32 -5.87
C ARG A 81 -3.21 -8.19 -5.46
N GLY A 82 -2.39 -7.73 -4.51
CA GLY A 82 -1.29 -8.50 -3.92
C GLY A 82 -1.76 -9.69 -3.10
N GLY A 83 -3.03 -9.71 -2.69
CA GLY A 83 -3.64 -10.81 -1.95
C GLY A 83 -4.04 -10.47 -0.52
N ALA A 84 -4.03 -9.19 -0.12
CA ALA A 84 -4.63 -8.79 1.14
C ALA A 84 -6.13 -9.11 1.14
N MET A 85 -6.62 -9.63 2.25
CA MET A 85 -8.02 -9.98 2.43
C MET A 85 -8.79 -8.91 3.21
N GLY A 86 -8.10 -8.12 4.04
CA GLY A 86 -8.65 -6.99 4.78
C GLY A 86 -7.85 -5.72 4.55
N TYR A 87 -8.52 -4.55 4.63
CA TYR A 87 -7.88 -3.25 4.61
C TYR A 87 -8.58 -2.32 5.60
N LEU A 88 -7.81 -1.77 6.53
CA LEU A 88 -8.26 -0.80 7.51
C LEU A 88 -7.30 0.38 7.57
N THR A 89 -7.82 1.52 7.95
CA THR A 89 -7.00 2.68 8.33
C THR A 89 -6.60 2.59 9.81
N LYS A 90 -5.49 3.20 10.18
CA LYS A 90 -5.01 3.18 11.58
C LYS A 90 -5.90 3.97 12.56
N ASP A 91 -6.81 4.78 12.05
CA ASP A 91 -7.86 5.49 12.79
C ASP A 91 -9.16 4.68 12.94
N ALA A 92 -9.23 3.49 12.34
CA ALA A 92 -10.35 2.56 12.53
C ALA A 92 -10.51 2.18 14.02
N SER A 93 -11.73 1.87 14.42
CA SER A 93 -12.01 1.45 15.78
C SER A 93 -11.39 0.09 16.12
N GLY A 94 -11.23 -0.21 17.41
CA GLY A 94 -10.81 -1.53 17.83
C GLY A 94 -11.80 -2.63 17.42
N GLU A 95 -13.09 -2.30 17.38
CA GLU A 95 -14.14 -3.21 16.94
C GLU A 95 -14.03 -3.53 15.44
N ASP A 96 -13.74 -2.53 14.59
CA ASP A 96 -13.51 -2.76 13.17
C ASP A 96 -12.30 -3.68 12.93
N LEU A 97 -11.23 -3.51 13.72
CA LEU A 97 -10.05 -4.37 13.64
C LEU A 97 -10.39 -5.81 14.00
N LEU A 98 -11.14 -6.02 15.06
CA LEU A 98 -11.58 -7.35 15.49
C LEU A 98 -12.45 -8.00 14.42
N ASN A 99 -13.45 -7.27 13.92
CA ASN A 99 -14.35 -7.75 12.85
C ASN A 99 -13.55 -8.11 11.57
N ALA A 100 -12.51 -7.33 11.26
CA ALA A 100 -11.64 -7.62 10.11
C ALA A 100 -10.84 -8.90 10.32
N ILE A 101 -10.23 -9.09 11.50
CA ILE A 101 -9.46 -10.29 11.83
C ILE A 101 -10.37 -11.53 11.78
N GLU A 102 -11.53 -11.49 12.43
CA GLU A 102 -12.47 -12.61 12.43
C GLU A 102 -13.01 -12.96 11.05
N SER A 103 -13.34 -11.94 10.24
CA SER A 103 -13.82 -12.15 8.86
C SER A 103 -12.74 -12.81 8.02
N VAL A 104 -11.53 -12.30 8.10
CA VAL A 104 -10.39 -12.80 7.33
C VAL A 104 -9.97 -14.21 7.79
N ASP A 105 -10.07 -14.49 9.09
CA ASP A 105 -9.85 -15.85 9.62
C ASP A 105 -10.85 -16.86 9.06
N ARG A 106 -12.10 -16.46 8.87
CA ARG A 106 -13.13 -17.29 8.20
C ARG A 106 -12.94 -17.37 6.67
N GLY A 107 -11.90 -16.75 6.11
CA GLY A 107 -11.65 -16.72 4.67
C GLY A 107 -12.50 -15.68 3.92
N LEU A 108 -13.19 -14.78 4.61
CA LEU A 108 -13.99 -13.72 4.03
C LEU A 108 -13.14 -12.45 3.85
N ARG A 109 -13.49 -11.62 2.87
CA ARG A 109 -12.85 -10.31 2.71
C ARG A 109 -13.51 -9.27 3.62
N TYR A 110 -12.68 -8.41 4.22
CA TYR A 110 -13.13 -7.27 4.99
C TYR A 110 -12.60 -5.96 4.39
N LEU A 111 -13.46 -5.28 3.62
CA LEU A 111 -13.15 -4.00 2.99
C LEU A 111 -14.25 -3.02 3.40
N PRO A 112 -13.96 -2.02 4.27
CA PRO A 112 -14.93 -0.98 4.63
C PRO A 112 -15.42 -0.22 3.40
N HIS A 113 -16.61 0.39 3.49
CA HIS A 113 -17.23 1.13 2.37
C HIS A 113 -16.28 2.12 1.73
N VAL A 114 -15.51 2.86 2.53
CA VAL A 114 -14.50 3.81 2.03
C VAL A 114 -13.48 3.12 1.13
N ALA A 115 -13.04 1.91 1.47
CA ALA A 115 -12.10 1.14 0.65
C ALA A 115 -12.77 0.63 -0.64
N LEU A 116 -14.04 0.23 -0.57
CA LEU A 116 -14.83 -0.17 -1.74
C LEU A 116 -15.09 1.00 -2.67
N ASP A 117 -15.47 2.17 -2.14
CA ASP A 117 -15.67 3.39 -2.92
C ASP A 117 -14.37 3.80 -3.64
N ARG A 118 -13.23 3.76 -2.94
CA ARG A 118 -11.92 4.03 -3.53
C ARG A 118 -11.50 3.03 -4.61
N LEU A 119 -11.88 1.78 -4.47
CA LEU A 119 -11.70 0.77 -5.52
C LEU A 119 -12.61 1.02 -6.72
N ALA A 120 -13.86 1.45 -6.48
CA ALA A 120 -14.83 1.79 -7.52
C ALA A 120 -14.46 3.09 -8.27
N GLU A 121 -13.89 4.08 -7.59
CA GLU A 121 -13.35 5.32 -8.18
C GLU A 121 -12.17 5.06 -9.14
N ARG A 122 -11.64 3.87 -9.12
CA ARG A 122 -10.58 3.42 -10.03
C ARG A 122 -11.12 3.06 -11.41
N MET A 123 -11.67 4.04 -12.08
CA MET A 123 -11.87 3.97 -13.53
C MET A 123 -10.52 4.22 -14.24
N PRO A 124 -10.33 3.68 -15.43
CA PRO A 124 -9.28 2.71 -15.78
C PRO A 124 -7.92 3.08 -15.18
N SER A 125 -7.28 2.12 -14.61
CA SER A 125 -5.96 2.24 -14.00
C SER A 125 -5.02 3.07 -14.85
N VAL A 126 -4.52 4.19 -14.32
CA VAL A 126 -3.36 4.85 -14.88
C VAL A 126 -2.18 3.89 -14.74
N GLU A 127 -2.03 2.95 -15.66
CA GLU A 127 -0.87 2.07 -15.68
C GLU A 127 0.35 2.88 -16.13
N LEU A 128 1.03 3.47 -15.15
CA LEU A 128 2.34 4.04 -15.37
C LEU A 128 3.35 2.91 -15.56
N THR A 129 4.18 3.04 -16.56
CA THR A 129 5.37 2.19 -16.69
C THR A 129 6.31 2.42 -15.49
N PRO A 130 7.23 1.50 -15.17
CA PRO A 130 8.21 1.72 -14.10
C PRO A 130 8.95 3.06 -14.25
N ARG A 131 9.29 3.43 -15.50
CA ARG A 131 9.99 4.68 -15.79
C ARG A 131 9.14 5.93 -15.56
N GLU A 132 7.87 5.87 -15.92
CA GLU A 132 6.91 6.95 -15.66
C GLU A 132 6.65 7.12 -14.16
N SER A 133 6.63 6.03 -13.39
CA SER A 133 6.51 6.08 -11.92
C SER A 133 7.72 6.74 -11.27
N GLU A 134 8.94 6.44 -11.73
CA GLU A 134 10.16 7.11 -11.28
C GLU A 134 10.13 8.62 -11.58
N VAL A 135 9.68 8.98 -12.78
CA VAL A 135 9.54 10.39 -13.19
C VAL A 135 8.47 11.08 -12.35
N LEU A 136 7.32 10.44 -12.07
CA LEU A 136 6.27 10.99 -11.22
C LEU A 136 6.78 11.23 -9.79
N ALA A 137 7.54 10.30 -9.22
CA ALA A 137 8.15 10.47 -7.90
C ALA A 137 9.08 11.71 -7.85
N CYS A 138 9.84 11.95 -8.91
CA CYS A 138 10.67 13.16 -9.01
C CYS A 138 9.83 14.44 -9.17
N ILE A 139 8.71 14.38 -9.90
CA ILE A 139 7.77 15.50 -10.04
C ILE A 139 7.19 15.90 -8.69
N THR A 140 6.77 14.94 -7.88
CA THR A 140 6.20 15.20 -6.54
C THR A 140 7.21 15.80 -5.56
N GLN A 141 8.50 15.58 -5.78
CA GLN A 141 9.61 16.23 -5.05
C GLN A 141 9.92 17.65 -5.57
N GLY A 142 9.16 18.16 -6.54
CA GLY A 142 9.37 19.50 -7.11
C GLY A 142 10.55 19.61 -8.07
N ARG A 143 11.16 18.51 -8.53
CA ARG A 143 12.36 18.53 -9.37
C ARG A 143 12.04 19.02 -10.79
N SER A 144 12.91 19.83 -11.34
CA SER A 144 12.89 20.25 -12.75
C SER A 144 13.24 19.10 -13.70
N ASN A 145 12.91 19.21 -14.98
CA ASN A 145 13.27 18.18 -15.98
C ASN A 145 14.78 17.94 -16.06
N ARG A 146 15.58 18.98 -15.86
CA ARG A 146 17.04 18.87 -15.83
C ARG A 146 17.53 18.05 -14.64
N GLU A 147 16.98 18.29 -13.45
CA GLU A 147 17.32 17.54 -12.25
C GLU A 147 16.87 16.07 -12.34
N ILE A 148 15.69 15.84 -12.92
CA ILE A 148 15.19 14.48 -13.21
C ILE A 148 16.12 13.75 -14.18
N ALA A 149 16.57 14.44 -15.23
CA ALA A 149 17.49 13.90 -16.23
C ALA A 149 18.80 13.44 -15.59
N VAL A 150 19.37 14.26 -14.71
CA VAL A 150 20.59 13.92 -13.96
C VAL A 150 20.34 12.74 -13.05
N GLN A 151 19.29 12.77 -12.24
CA GLN A 151 18.99 11.73 -11.25
C GLN A 151 18.73 10.37 -11.91
N LEU A 152 17.99 10.36 -13.02
CA LEU A 152 17.60 9.14 -13.70
C LEU A 152 18.59 8.72 -14.81
N CYS A 153 19.70 9.44 -14.98
CA CYS A 153 20.73 9.20 -16.00
C CYS A 153 20.18 9.10 -17.43
N ILE A 154 19.28 10.02 -17.83
CA ILE A 154 18.70 10.10 -19.18
C ILE A 154 18.74 11.52 -19.73
N ALA A 155 18.53 11.66 -21.04
CA ALA A 155 18.49 12.99 -21.68
C ALA A 155 17.24 13.78 -21.21
N GLU A 156 17.39 15.10 -21.03
CA GLU A 156 16.26 15.98 -20.66
C GLU A 156 15.10 15.90 -21.68
N LYS A 157 15.38 15.69 -22.95
CA LYS A 157 14.37 15.47 -23.98
C LYS A 157 13.52 14.23 -23.67
N THR A 158 14.15 13.16 -23.20
CA THR A 158 13.46 11.91 -22.80
C THR A 158 12.59 12.15 -21.57
N VAL A 159 13.08 12.93 -20.59
CA VAL A 159 12.27 13.33 -19.42
C VAL A 159 11.00 14.06 -19.85
N ARG A 160 11.10 15.02 -20.80
CA ARG A 160 9.92 15.75 -21.31
C ARG A 160 8.86 14.81 -21.88
N ILE A 161 9.28 13.78 -22.61
CA ILE A 161 8.37 12.77 -23.16
C ILE A 161 7.67 12.02 -22.04
N HIS A 162 8.42 11.53 -21.05
CA HIS A 162 7.82 10.83 -19.90
C HIS A 162 6.91 11.74 -19.09
N VAL A 163 7.28 13.01 -18.86
CA VAL A 163 6.41 13.98 -18.15
C VAL A 163 5.11 14.16 -18.92
N SER A 164 5.14 14.36 -20.24
CA SER A 164 3.93 14.49 -21.05
C SER A 164 3.06 13.24 -20.97
N SER A 165 3.65 12.05 -21.07
CA SER A 165 2.93 10.79 -20.96
C SER A 165 2.30 10.59 -19.57
N VAL A 166 3.02 10.95 -18.50
CA VAL A 166 2.49 10.92 -17.12
C VAL A 166 1.28 11.84 -16.97
N LEU A 167 1.39 13.10 -17.45
CA LEU A 167 0.29 14.07 -17.37
C LEU A 167 -0.94 13.59 -18.16
N GLU A 168 -0.75 13.08 -19.36
CA GLU A 168 -1.81 12.53 -20.20
C GLU A 168 -2.51 11.33 -19.52
N LYS A 169 -1.74 10.34 -19.09
CA LYS A 169 -2.27 9.15 -18.41
C LYS A 169 -2.99 9.47 -17.12
N MET A 170 -2.54 10.48 -16.38
CA MET A 170 -3.17 10.92 -15.15
C MET A 170 -4.37 11.85 -15.36
N GLY A 171 -4.59 12.35 -16.58
CA GLY A 171 -5.59 13.37 -16.87
C GLY A 171 -5.26 14.71 -16.20
N ALA A 172 -3.98 14.99 -15.95
CA ALA A 172 -3.52 16.19 -15.27
C ALA A 172 -3.14 17.28 -16.30
N ARG A 173 -3.54 18.53 -16.02
CA ARG A 173 -3.23 19.69 -16.90
C ARG A 173 -1.79 20.16 -16.74
N ASP A 174 -1.23 19.97 -15.55
CA ASP A 174 0.11 20.40 -15.19
C ASP A 174 0.71 19.50 -14.11
N ARG A 175 1.99 19.76 -13.76
CA ARG A 175 2.72 18.95 -12.78
C ARG A 175 2.20 19.14 -11.34
N THR A 176 1.61 20.28 -11.00
CA THR A 176 1.00 20.51 -9.69
C THR A 176 -0.22 19.65 -9.53
N GLN A 177 -1.08 19.60 -10.55
CA GLN A 177 -2.25 18.72 -10.55
C GLN A 177 -1.86 17.24 -10.53
N ALA A 178 -0.81 16.87 -11.30
CA ALA A 178 -0.28 15.51 -11.26
C ALA A 178 0.22 15.11 -9.85
N THR A 179 0.91 16.03 -9.16
CA THR A 179 1.35 15.83 -7.77
C THR A 179 0.16 15.59 -6.84
N ILE A 180 -0.87 16.43 -6.91
CA ILE A 180 -2.08 16.29 -6.09
C ILE A 180 -2.75 14.94 -6.36
N TYR A 181 -2.94 14.58 -7.62
CA TYR A 181 -3.56 13.28 -7.99
C TYR A 181 -2.71 12.09 -7.56
N ALA A 182 -1.37 12.20 -7.65
CA ALA A 182 -0.47 11.15 -7.21
C ALA A 182 -0.61 10.89 -5.70
N LEU A 183 -0.68 11.94 -4.90
CA LEU A 183 -0.87 11.85 -3.45
C LEU A 183 -2.25 11.30 -3.09
N GLN A 184 -3.31 11.83 -3.73
CA GLN A 184 -4.70 11.38 -3.49
C GLN A 184 -4.92 9.92 -3.86
N ARG A 185 -4.25 9.43 -4.90
CA ARG A 185 -4.35 8.04 -5.38
C ARG A 185 -3.36 7.08 -4.72
N GLY A 186 -2.48 7.57 -3.84
CA GLY A 186 -1.44 6.75 -3.20
C GLY A 186 -0.36 6.24 -4.16
N LEU A 187 -0.16 6.92 -5.30
CA LEU A 187 0.90 6.58 -6.25
C LEU A 187 2.28 6.97 -5.71
N VAL A 188 2.33 8.01 -4.89
CA VAL A 188 3.54 8.54 -4.24
C VAL A 188 3.17 9.00 -2.83
N HIS A 189 4.10 8.87 -1.90
CA HIS A 189 3.96 9.37 -0.53
C HIS A 189 5.04 10.43 -0.28
N LEU A 190 4.69 11.46 0.47
CA LEU A 190 5.66 12.42 0.99
C LEU A 190 6.25 11.84 2.28
N ASP A 191 7.58 11.76 2.33
CA ASP A 191 8.31 11.37 3.54
C ASP A 191 8.34 12.53 4.54
#